data_86a53e30adefa38801f9b8613afadfaa
#
_entry.id   86a53e30adefa38801f9b8613afadfaa
#
_cell.length_a   1.000
_cell.length_b   1.000
_cell.length_c   1.000
_cell.angle_alpha   90.00
_cell.angle_beta   90.00
_cell.angle_gamma   90.00
#
_symmetry.space_group_name_H-M   'P 1'
#
loop_
_entity.id
_entity.type
_entity.pdbx_description
1 polymer ?
#
loop_
_entity_poly.entity_id
_entity_poly.type
_entity_poly.pdbx_seq_one_letter_code
_entity_poly.pdbx_strand_id
1 'polypeptide(L)'
;MDLGIAGKWALVCGASKGLGFGCAQALVREGVNVVINARNADVLAQAAAKLIAASAEYASARGQKDSQPAVVAVAADITTPEGRAAVFAAAGGPGRDFDIVVTNAGGPPPGDFRDWDRDAWIKAVDANMLTPIELIKATVDGMAARGFGRVINITSSAVKAPIDVLGLSNGARSGLTGFVAGVARSKIASQGVTINNLLPGKFDTDRLATTVRAASEKSGKSVEEIRRTQ
;
A
#
# COMPACT_ATOMS: atom_id res chain seq x y z
N MET A 1 -12.09 19.81 4.81
CA MET A 1 -13.27 19.08 4.25
C MET A 1 -13.47 17.87 5.13
N ASP A 2 -14.68 17.58 5.56
CA ASP A 2 -14.96 16.32 6.27
C ASP A 2 -15.22 15.21 5.24
N LEU A 3 -14.43 14.15 5.30
CA LEU A 3 -14.54 13.01 4.39
C LEU A 3 -15.50 11.91 4.91
N GLY A 4 -16.05 12.07 6.11
CA GLY A 4 -16.94 11.10 6.75
C GLY A 4 -16.28 9.75 7.06
N ILE A 5 -14.95 9.73 7.26
CA ILE A 5 -14.17 8.50 7.50
C ILE A 5 -13.57 8.41 8.90
N ALA A 6 -13.78 9.41 9.75
CA ALA A 6 -13.33 9.37 11.13
C ALA A 6 -13.91 8.15 11.89
N GLY A 7 -13.09 7.51 12.71
CA GLY A 7 -13.46 6.30 13.46
C GLY A 7 -13.41 4.99 12.67
N LYS A 8 -13.29 5.04 11.33
CA LYS A 8 -13.15 3.84 10.49
C LYS A 8 -11.80 3.17 10.69
N TRP A 9 -11.68 1.90 10.27
CA TRP A 9 -10.45 1.14 10.33
C TRP A 9 -9.81 0.98 8.96
N ALA A 10 -8.52 1.26 8.88
CA ALA A 10 -7.72 1.05 7.66
C ALA A 10 -6.58 0.05 7.88
N LEU A 11 -6.38 -0.86 6.93
CA LEU A 11 -5.15 -1.61 6.77
C LEU A 11 -4.27 -0.88 5.74
N VAL A 12 -3.02 -0.58 6.10
CA VAL A 12 -2.05 0.02 5.18
C VAL A 12 -0.81 -0.86 5.09
N CYS A 13 -0.64 -1.53 3.96
CA CYS A 13 0.52 -2.38 3.71
C CYS A 13 1.73 -1.57 3.25
N GLY A 14 2.95 -2.04 3.55
CA GLY A 14 4.19 -1.36 3.19
C GLY A 14 4.30 0.05 3.77
N ALA A 15 3.80 0.24 5.00
CA ALA A 15 3.59 1.56 5.62
C ALA A 15 4.77 2.08 6.45
N SER A 16 5.91 1.39 6.46
CA SER A 16 7.07 1.85 7.24
C SER A 16 7.74 3.11 6.65
N LYS A 17 7.54 3.40 5.36
CA LYS A 17 8.08 4.57 4.66
C LYS A 17 7.39 4.83 3.31
N GLY A 18 7.78 5.93 2.66
CA GLY A 18 7.34 6.26 1.29
C GLY A 18 5.81 6.39 1.15
N LEU A 19 5.26 5.87 0.06
CA LEU A 19 3.85 6.02 -0.27
C LEU A 19 2.91 5.42 0.78
N GLY A 20 3.22 4.21 1.27
CA GLY A 20 2.41 3.57 2.31
C GLY A 20 2.37 4.38 3.60
N PHE A 21 3.51 4.90 4.06
CA PHE A 21 3.55 5.80 5.22
C PHE A 21 2.72 7.06 4.97
N GLY A 22 2.86 7.70 3.80
CA GLY A 22 2.08 8.88 3.44
C GLY A 22 0.57 8.62 3.46
N CYS A 23 0.12 7.46 2.95
CA CYS A 23 -1.28 7.04 3.03
C CYS A 23 -1.74 6.87 4.49
N ALA A 24 -0.97 6.18 5.31
CA ALA A 24 -1.30 5.99 6.74
C ALA A 24 -1.38 7.33 7.48
N GLN A 25 -0.44 8.24 7.22
CA GLN A 25 -0.43 9.57 7.82
C GLN A 25 -1.65 10.41 7.42
N ALA A 26 -2.02 10.38 6.14
CA ALA A 26 -3.21 11.08 5.65
C ALA A 26 -4.49 10.53 6.32
N LEU A 27 -4.63 9.21 6.43
CA LEU A 27 -5.76 8.56 7.08
C LEU A 27 -5.86 8.91 8.58
N VAL A 28 -4.74 8.87 9.30
CA VAL A 28 -4.71 9.24 10.73
C VAL A 28 -5.12 10.71 10.93
N ARG A 29 -4.69 11.61 10.05
CA ARG A 29 -5.07 13.03 10.07
C ARG A 29 -6.55 13.29 9.78
N GLU A 30 -7.24 12.30 9.20
CA GLU A 30 -8.69 12.31 9.01
C GLU A 30 -9.46 11.52 10.09
N GLY A 31 -8.77 11.10 11.17
CA GLY A 31 -9.39 10.42 12.29
C GLY A 31 -9.60 8.92 12.10
N VAL A 32 -8.91 8.30 11.15
CA VAL A 32 -9.01 6.88 10.85
C VAL A 32 -8.06 6.08 11.74
N ASN A 33 -8.54 5.01 12.36
CA ASN A 33 -7.72 4.02 13.03
C ASN A 33 -6.94 3.22 12.00
N VAL A 34 -5.65 2.96 12.25
CA VAL A 34 -4.81 2.28 11.26
C VAL A 34 -4.10 1.04 11.82
N VAL A 35 -4.14 -0.05 11.06
CA VAL A 35 -3.19 -1.15 11.19
C VAL A 35 -2.14 -0.94 10.10
N ILE A 36 -0.91 -0.70 10.49
CA ILE A 36 0.21 -0.54 9.57
C ILE A 36 1.06 -1.81 9.54
N ASN A 37 1.45 -2.23 8.34
CA ASN A 37 2.24 -3.44 8.15
C ASN A 37 3.51 -3.17 7.35
N ALA A 38 4.62 -3.77 7.76
CA ALA A 38 5.86 -3.88 7.00
C ALA A 38 6.73 -5.01 7.59
N ARG A 39 7.79 -5.44 6.88
CA ARG A 39 8.64 -6.54 7.31
C ARG A 39 9.66 -6.16 8.38
N ASN A 40 10.20 -4.95 8.34
CA ASN A 40 11.23 -4.50 9.28
C ASN A 40 10.56 -3.88 10.51
N ALA A 41 10.70 -4.53 11.66
CA ALA A 41 10.06 -4.14 12.91
C ALA A 41 10.54 -2.77 13.41
N ASP A 42 11.84 -2.49 13.36
CA ASP A 42 12.42 -1.24 13.91
C ASP A 42 11.97 -0.03 13.10
N VAL A 43 12.02 -0.13 11.76
CA VAL A 43 11.56 0.95 10.88
C VAL A 43 10.05 1.16 10.99
N LEU A 44 9.29 0.07 11.18
CA LEU A 44 7.85 0.14 11.38
C LEU A 44 7.50 0.78 12.73
N ALA A 45 8.23 0.47 13.79
CA ALA A 45 8.06 1.11 15.10
C ALA A 45 8.30 2.62 15.05
N GLN A 46 9.33 3.07 14.33
CA GLN A 46 9.58 4.50 14.10
C GLN A 46 8.43 5.16 13.31
N ALA A 47 7.89 4.48 12.30
CA ALA A 47 6.73 4.96 11.56
C ALA A 47 5.49 5.06 12.47
N ALA A 48 5.24 4.04 13.30
CA ALA A 48 4.14 4.03 14.25
C ALA A 48 4.23 5.21 15.23
N ALA A 49 5.42 5.49 15.78
CA ALA A 49 5.61 6.64 16.69
C ALA A 49 5.24 7.98 16.03
N LYS A 50 5.61 8.18 14.76
CA LYS A 50 5.22 9.38 13.99
C LYS A 50 3.71 9.46 13.76
N LEU A 51 3.07 8.33 13.48
CA LEU A 51 1.62 8.27 13.28
C LEU A 51 0.85 8.49 14.59
N ILE A 52 1.35 7.99 15.72
CA ILE A 52 0.80 8.24 17.06
C ILE A 52 0.86 9.74 17.38
N ALA A 53 1.97 10.41 17.06
CA ALA A 53 2.07 11.86 17.23
C ALA A 53 1.04 12.62 16.36
N ALA A 54 0.88 12.24 15.08
CA ALA A 54 -0.11 12.83 14.20
C ALA A 54 -1.55 12.56 14.66
N SER A 55 -1.81 11.40 15.27
CA SER A 55 -3.09 11.04 15.87
C SER A 55 -3.42 11.93 17.08
N ALA A 56 -2.42 12.20 17.93
CA ALA A 56 -2.56 13.12 19.07
C ALA A 56 -2.84 14.57 18.62
N GLU A 57 -2.17 15.02 17.55
CA GLU A 57 -2.42 16.34 16.94
C GLU A 57 -3.88 16.44 16.43
N TYR A 58 -4.38 15.40 15.74
CA TYR A 58 -5.77 15.33 15.28
C TYR A 58 -6.76 15.48 16.43
N ALA A 59 -6.59 14.68 17.48
CA ALA A 59 -7.46 14.69 18.65
C ALA A 59 -7.43 16.05 19.40
N SER A 60 -6.25 16.63 19.53
CA SER A 60 -6.06 17.95 20.16
C SER A 60 -6.76 19.06 19.36
N ALA A 61 -6.62 19.07 18.04
CA ALA A 61 -7.20 20.07 17.16
C ALA A 61 -8.75 20.07 17.20
N ARG A 62 -9.37 18.95 17.59
CA ARG A 62 -10.82 18.79 17.71
C ARG A 62 -11.33 18.88 19.15
N GLY A 63 -10.47 19.12 20.12
CA GLY A 63 -10.83 19.14 21.56
C GLY A 63 -11.28 17.77 22.09
N GLN A 64 -10.95 16.69 21.39
CA GLN A 64 -11.41 15.32 21.66
C GLN A 64 -10.25 14.42 22.06
N LYS A 65 -9.58 14.74 23.18
CA LYS A 65 -8.39 13.98 23.62
C LYS A 65 -8.64 12.49 23.82
N ASP A 66 -9.88 12.10 24.13
CA ASP A 66 -10.29 10.71 24.37
C ASP A 66 -10.66 9.94 23.09
N SER A 67 -10.69 10.59 21.93
CA SER A 67 -10.98 9.96 20.63
C SER A 67 -9.79 10.01 19.66
N GLN A 68 -8.61 9.76 20.19
CA GLN A 68 -7.40 9.64 19.40
C GLN A 68 -7.44 8.39 18.52
N PRO A 69 -7.23 8.52 17.18
CA PRO A 69 -7.15 7.36 16.29
C PRO A 69 -6.10 6.34 16.73
N ALA A 70 -6.48 5.06 16.74
CA ALA A 70 -5.58 3.98 17.09
C ALA A 70 -4.54 3.74 15.98
N VAL A 71 -3.30 3.43 16.38
CA VAL A 71 -2.21 3.03 15.48
C VAL A 71 -1.66 1.69 15.95
N VAL A 72 -1.90 0.64 15.18
CA VAL A 72 -1.42 -0.72 15.46
C VAL A 72 -0.34 -1.10 14.44
N ALA A 73 0.84 -1.51 14.89
CA ALA A 73 1.95 -1.89 14.02
C ALA A 73 2.16 -3.40 14.01
N VAL A 74 2.20 -4.02 12.84
CA VAL A 74 2.39 -5.46 12.66
C VAL A 74 3.59 -5.72 11.75
N ALA A 75 4.69 -6.18 12.33
CA ALA A 75 5.89 -6.56 11.60
C ALA A 75 5.72 -7.98 11.03
N ALA A 76 5.34 -8.08 9.76
CA ALA A 76 5.11 -9.35 9.09
C ALA A 76 5.27 -9.20 7.57
N ASP A 77 5.56 -10.31 6.89
CA ASP A 77 5.52 -10.35 5.41
C ASP A 77 4.09 -10.60 4.93
N ILE A 78 3.46 -9.58 4.43
CA ILE A 78 2.06 -9.62 3.96
C ILE A 78 1.86 -10.55 2.75
N THR A 79 2.93 -10.93 2.06
CA THR A 79 2.84 -11.84 0.92
C THR A 79 2.62 -13.29 1.37
N THR A 80 2.92 -13.61 2.61
CA THR A 80 2.71 -14.96 3.17
C THR A 80 1.34 -15.10 3.84
N PRO A 81 0.76 -16.31 3.87
CA PRO A 81 -0.46 -16.59 4.64
C PRO A 81 -0.32 -16.26 6.13
N GLU A 82 0.83 -16.58 6.72
CA GLU A 82 1.16 -16.34 8.13
C GLU A 82 1.20 -14.83 8.43
N GLY A 83 1.82 -14.05 7.54
CA GLY A 83 1.88 -12.60 7.67
C GLY A 83 0.50 -11.94 7.56
N ARG A 84 -0.36 -12.42 6.66
CA ARG A 84 -1.76 -11.97 6.58
C ARG A 84 -2.54 -12.36 7.83
N ALA A 85 -2.36 -13.58 8.33
CA ALA A 85 -3.00 -14.02 9.57
C ALA A 85 -2.57 -13.15 10.77
N ALA A 86 -1.29 -12.82 10.89
CA ALA A 86 -0.77 -11.94 11.94
C ALA A 86 -1.42 -10.54 11.88
N VAL A 87 -1.61 -9.98 10.70
CA VAL A 87 -2.29 -8.68 10.52
C VAL A 87 -3.75 -8.74 10.97
N PHE A 88 -4.46 -9.80 10.60
CA PHE A 88 -5.88 -9.97 10.98
C PHE A 88 -6.06 -10.37 12.46
N ALA A 89 -5.04 -10.91 13.11
CA ALA A 89 -5.06 -11.26 14.53
C ALA A 89 -4.45 -10.19 15.43
N ALA A 90 -4.10 -9.01 14.89
CA ALA A 90 -3.40 -7.97 15.64
C ALA A 90 -4.22 -7.48 16.83
N ALA A 91 -3.64 -7.54 18.03
CA ALA A 91 -4.29 -7.02 19.25
C ALA A 91 -4.57 -5.52 19.10
N GLY A 92 -5.79 -5.11 19.43
CA GLY A 92 -6.26 -3.74 19.26
C GLY A 92 -6.65 -3.36 17.82
N GLY A 93 -6.58 -4.30 16.88
CA GLY A 93 -7.07 -4.13 15.51
C GLY A 93 -8.50 -4.66 15.33
N PRO A 94 -9.13 -4.44 14.17
CA PRO A 94 -10.53 -4.78 13.90
C PRO A 94 -10.70 -6.24 13.39
N GLY A 95 -9.68 -7.07 13.45
CA GLY A 95 -9.73 -8.38 12.80
C GLY A 95 -9.72 -8.26 11.28
N ARG A 96 -10.77 -8.76 10.64
CA ARG A 96 -11.01 -8.60 9.18
C ARG A 96 -11.96 -7.44 8.85
N ASP A 97 -12.50 -6.75 9.85
CA ASP A 97 -13.51 -5.71 9.68
C ASP A 97 -12.92 -4.34 9.30
N PHE A 98 -11.98 -4.35 8.36
CA PHE A 98 -11.45 -3.13 7.79
C PHE A 98 -12.48 -2.45 6.88
N ASP A 99 -12.56 -1.13 6.97
CA ASP A 99 -13.35 -0.27 6.09
C ASP A 99 -12.53 0.21 4.89
N ILE A 100 -11.22 0.35 5.09
CA ILE A 100 -10.27 0.84 4.09
C ILE A 100 -9.09 -0.15 4.01
N VAL A 101 -8.69 -0.53 2.81
CA VAL A 101 -7.49 -1.35 2.59
C VAL A 101 -6.61 -0.69 1.54
N VAL A 102 -5.39 -0.33 1.93
CA VAL A 102 -4.36 0.18 1.03
C VAL A 102 -3.34 -0.93 0.80
N THR A 103 -3.42 -1.58 -0.36
CA THR A 103 -2.43 -2.59 -0.73
C THR A 103 -1.20 -1.90 -1.33
N ASN A 104 -0.05 -2.22 -0.78
CA ASN A 104 1.23 -1.68 -1.23
C ASN A 104 2.32 -2.69 -0.90
N ALA A 105 3.04 -3.16 -1.89
CA ALA A 105 4.19 -4.02 -1.73
C ALA A 105 5.41 -3.43 -2.42
N GLY A 106 6.59 -3.85 -2.01
CA GLY A 106 7.81 -3.51 -2.72
C GLY A 106 7.71 -3.97 -4.17
N GLY A 107 7.98 -3.08 -5.14
CA GLY A 107 8.01 -3.49 -6.53
C GLY A 107 9.20 -4.41 -6.81
N PRO A 108 9.09 -5.30 -7.81
CA PRO A 108 10.20 -6.14 -8.24
C PRO A 108 11.39 -5.29 -8.75
N PRO A 109 12.60 -5.86 -8.78
CA PRO A 109 13.77 -5.16 -9.29
C PRO A 109 13.61 -4.86 -10.79
N PRO A 110 14.17 -3.74 -11.28
CA PRO A 110 14.30 -3.50 -12.70
C PRO A 110 15.39 -4.42 -13.30
N GLY A 111 15.31 -4.73 -14.59
CA GLY A 111 16.28 -5.56 -15.27
C GLY A 111 15.93 -5.82 -16.71
N ASP A 112 16.74 -6.60 -17.41
CA ASP A 112 16.42 -7.13 -18.74
C ASP A 112 15.49 -8.34 -18.61
N PHE A 113 14.52 -8.48 -19.50
CA PHE A 113 13.57 -9.60 -19.44
C PHE A 113 14.23 -10.97 -19.64
N ARG A 114 15.41 -10.99 -20.23
CA ARG A 114 16.20 -12.22 -20.44
C ARG A 114 16.88 -12.73 -19.18
N ASP A 115 17.06 -11.85 -18.19
CA ASP A 115 17.73 -12.17 -16.92
C ASP A 115 16.76 -12.74 -15.88
N TRP A 116 15.44 -12.63 -16.10
CA TRP A 116 14.43 -13.12 -15.16
C TRP A 116 14.00 -14.54 -15.46
N ASP A 117 14.29 -15.42 -14.53
CA ASP A 117 13.78 -16.78 -14.53
C ASP A 117 12.29 -16.86 -14.14
N ARG A 118 11.74 -18.06 -14.21
CA ARG A 118 10.34 -18.31 -13.82
C ARG A 118 10.06 -17.94 -12.37
N ASP A 119 11.00 -18.13 -11.46
CA ASP A 119 10.82 -17.87 -10.03
C ASP A 119 10.76 -16.37 -9.75
N ALA A 120 11.55 -15.55 -10.45
CA ALA A 120 11.44 -14.09 -10.41
C ALA A 120 10.04 -13.61 -10.84
N TRP A 121 9.48 -14.21 -11.91
CA TRP A 121 8.12 -13.94 -12.35
C TRP A 121 7.07 -14.35 -11.33
N ILE A 122 7.16 -15.55 -10.75
CA ILE A 122 6.23 -16.03 -9.72
C ILE A 122 6.25 -15.10 -8.52
N LYS A 123 7.43 -14.72 -8.00
CA LYS A 123 7.58 -13.78 -6.88
C LYS A 123 6.95 -12.41 -7.19
N ALA A 124 7.13 -11.90 -8.40
CA ALA A 124 6.56 -10.62 -8.81
C ALA A 124 5.02 -10.67 -8.85
N VAL A 125 4.46 -11.74 -9.43
CA VAL A 125 3.01 -11.98 -9.50
C VAL A 125 2.43 -12.17 -8.11
N ASP A 126 3.06 -12.99 -7.28
CA ASP A 126 2.61 -13.23 -5.91
C ASP A 126 2.52 -11.93 -5.10
N ALA A 127 3.60 -11.15 -5.05
CA ALA A 127 3.65 -9.95 -4.24
C ALA A 127 2.77 -8.80 -4.78
N ASN A 128 2.66 -8.64 -6.12
CA ASN A 128 2.06 -7.45 -6.73
C ASN A 128 0.70 -7.71 -7.41
N MET A 129 0.22 -8.95 -7.42
CA MET A 129 -1.08 -9.33 -7.94
C MET A 129 -1.86 -10.22 -6.95
N LEU A 130 -1.32 -11.38 -6.58
CA LEU A 130 -2.05 -12.35 -5.76
C LEU A 130 -2.24 -11.85 -4.32
N THR A 131 -1.24 -11.27 -3.70
CA THR A 131 -1.35 -10.70 -2.34
C THR A 131 -2.45 -9.62 -2.24
N PRO A 132 -2.52 -8.60 -3.12
CA PRO A 132 -3.67 -7.70 -3.16
C PRO A 132 -5.01 -8.42 -3.34
N ILE A 133 -5.08 -9.43 -4.20
CA ILE A 133 -6.31 -10.22 -4.41
C ILE A 133 -6.74 -10.94 -3.14
N GLU A 134 -5.80 -11.58 -2.41
CA GLU A 134 -6.09 -12.26 -1.15
C GLU A 134 -6.57 -11.29 -0.05
N LEU A 135 -6.02 -10.07 0.00
CA LEU A 135 -6.49 -9.04 0.93
C LEU A 135 -7.89 -8.55 0.57
N ILE A 136 -8.18 -8.33 -0.71
CA ILE A 136 -9.52 -7.97 -1.20
C ILE A 136 -10.52 -9.07 -0.82
N LYS A 137 -10.21 -10.33 -1.13
CA LYS A 137 -11.04 -11.49 -0.82
C LYS A 137 -11.32 -11.64 0.68
N ALA A 138 -10.34 -11.31 1.53
CA ALA A 138 -10.49 -11.44 2.98
C ALA A 138 -11.36 -10.34 3.61
N THR A 139 -11.58 -9.20 2.94
CA THR A 139 -12.20 -8.00 3.55
C THR A 139 -13.45 -7.52 2.82
N VAL A 140 -13.61 -7.81 1.53
CA VAL A 140 -14.63 -7.21 0.67
C VAL A 140 -16.06 -7.57 1.09
N ASP A 141 -16.31 -8.80 1.52
CA ASP A 141 -17.66 -9.24 1.92
C ASP A 141 -18.09 -8.56 3.24
N GLY A 142 -17.18 -8.39 4.19
CA GLY A 142 -17.43 -7.60 5.40
C GLY A 142 -17.70 -6.13 5.09
N MET A 143 -16.95 -5.53 4.17
CA MET A 143 -17.21 -4.16 3.68
C MET A 143 -18.60 -4.05 3.05
N ALA A 144 -18.96 -4.98 2.18
CA ALA A 144 -20.25 -5.02 1.51
C ALA A 144 -21.42 -5.16 2.51
N ALA A 145 -21.26 -6.04 3.50
CA ALA A 145 -22.27 -6.25 4.55
C ALA A 145 -22.50 -4.98 5.40
N ARG A 146 -21.46 -4.16 5.61
CA ARG A 146 -21.55 -2.88 6.33
C ARG A 146 -21.93 -1.69 5.44
N GLY A 147 -22.10 -1.90 4.13
CA GLY A 147 -22.47 -0.84 3.17
C GLY A 147 -21.36 0.20 2.92
N PHE A 148 -20.12 -0.09 3.31
CA PHE A 148 -18.98 0.79 3.10
C PHE A 148 -17.68 0.02 2.93
N GLY A 149 -16.91 0.32 1.86
CA GLY A 149 -15.57 -0.21 1.66
C GLY A 149 -14.77 0.60 0.66
N ARG A 150 -13.47 0.79 0.94
CA ARG A 150 -12.54 1.49 0.05
C ARG A 150 -11.26 0.67 -0.08
N VAL A 151 -11.07 0.04 -1.22
CA VAL A 151 -9.81 -0.64 -1.53
C VAL A 151 -9.01 0.22 -2.52
N ILE A 152 -7.76 0.50 -2.17
CA ILE A 152 -6.83 1.29 -2.95
C ILE A 152 -5.58 0.47 -3.19
N ASN A 153 -5.37 0.03 -4.42
CA ASN A 153 -4.16 -0.69 -4.79
C ASN A 153 -3.11 0.31 -5.31
N ILE A 154 -1.97 0.41 -4.65
CA ILE A 154 -0.84 1.20 -5.13
C ILE A 154 -0.11 0.39 -6.19
N THR A 155 -0.34 0.71 -7.45
CA THR A 155 0.24 0.04 -8.60
C THR A 155 1.41 0.84 -9.21
N SER A 156 1.35 1.23 -10.46
CA SER A 156 2.40 1.98 -11.15
C SER A 156 1.84 2.67 -12.39
N SER A 157 2.36 3.84 -12.74
CA SER A 157 2.13 4.49 -14.04
C SER A 157 2.52 3.59 -15.21
N ALA A 158 3.47 2.67 -15.00
CA ALA A 158 3.91 1.69 -16.00
C ALA A 158 2.80 0.71 -16.45
N VAL A 159 1.66 0.64 -15.76
CA VAL A 159 0.47 -0.07 -16.24
C VAL A 159 -0.12 0.60 -17.49
N LYS A 160 -0.02 1.92 -17.60
CA LYS A 160 -0.53 2.71 -18.74
C LYS A 160 0.56 3.01 -19.77
N ALA A 161 1.78 3.21 -19.32
CA ALA A 161 2.94 3.47 -20.15
C ALA A 161 4.07 2.49 -19.76
N PRO A 162 4.07 1.27 -20.30
CA PRO A 162 5.02 0.24 -19.93
C PRO A 162 6.47 0.69 -20.16
N ILE A 163 7.33 0.37 -19.20
CA ILE A 163 8.75 0.67 -19.21
C ILE A 163 9.50 -0.67 -19.37
N ASP A 164 10.42 -0.75 -20.33
CA ASP A 164 11.10 -2.00 -20.72
C ASP A 164 11.80 -2.70 -19.54
N VAL A 165 12.57 -1.95 -18.76
CA VAL A 165 13.30 -2.48 -17.60
C VAL A 165 12.39 -2.84 -16.41
N LEU A 166 11.09 -2.61 -16.49
CA LEU A 166 10.12 -2.92 -15.44
C LEU A 166 9.19 -4.09 -15.79
N GLY A 167 9.59 -5.00 -16.68
CA GLY A 167 8.75 -6.08 -17.21
C GLY A 167 8.01 -6.88 -16.12
N LEU A 168 8.68 -7.30 -15.06
CA LEU A 168 8.07 -7.98 -13.91
C LEU A 168 6.93 -7.17 -13.27
N SER A 169 7.17 -5.87 -13.07
CA SER A 169 6.18 -4.95 -12.52
C SER A 169 5.03 -4.69 -13.49
N ASN A 170 5.36 -4.48 -14.78
CA ASN A 170 4.37 -4.26 -15.85
C ASN A 170 3.39 -5.44 -15.91
N GLY A 171 3.90 -6.68 -15.95
CA GLY A 171 3.09 -7.88 -16.03
C GLY A 171 2.19 -8.07 -14.80
N ALA A 172 2.78 -8.09 -13.60
CA ALA A 172 2.05 -8.36 -12.36
C ALA A 172 0.97 -7.30 -12.07
N ARG A 173 1.29 -6.01 -12.23
CA ARG A 173 0.36 -4.91 -11.92
C ARG A 173 -0.70 -4.68 -12.99
N SER A 174 -0.40 -5.01 -14.25
CA SER A 174 -1.44 -5.06 -15.30
C SER A 174 -2.43 -6.18 -15.06
N GLY A 175 -1.96 -7.35 -14.60
CA GLY A 175 -2.83 -8.45 -14.19
C GLY A 175 -3.77 -8.06 -13.04
N LEU A 176 -3.25 -7.42 -11.99
CA LEU A 176 -4.07 -6.87 -10.91
C LEU A 176 -5.09 -5.85 -11.45
N THR A 177 -4.67 -4.97 -12.35
CA THR A 177 -5.56 -3.94 -12.92
C THR A 177 -6.71 -4.57 -13.70
N GLY A 178 -6.45 -5.61 -14.48
CA GLY A 178 -7.49 -6.37 -15.18
C GLY A 178 -8.46 -7.06 -14.23
N PHE A 179 -7.96 -7.71 -13.17
CA PHE A 179 -8.78 -8.30 -12.12
C PHE A 179 -9.69 -7.25 -11.46
N VAL A 180 -9.13 -6.13 -11.03
CA VAL A 180 -9.88 -5.04 -10.38
C VAL A 180 -10.96 -4.47 -11.31
N ALA A 181 -10.68 -4.31 -12.59
CA ALA A 181 -11.65 -3.82 -13.56
C ALA A 181 -12.90 -4.72 -13.66
N GLY A 182 -12.75 -6.03 -13.47
CA GLY A 182 -13.87 -6.97 -13.39
C GLY A 182 -14.63 -6.87 -12.06
N VAL A 183 -13.92 -7.02 -10.95
CA VAL A 183 -14.52 -7.07 -9.60
C VAL A 183 -15.19 -5.75 -9.22
N ALA A 184 -14.61 -4.61 -9.56
CA ALA A 184 -15.17 -3.29 -9.25
C ALA A 184 -16.52 -3.02 -9.94
N ARG A 185 -16.88 -3.79 -10.97
CA ARG A 185 -18.17 -3.71 -11.67
C ARG A 185 -19.16 -4.75 -11.18
N SER A 186 -18.79 -5.59 -10.25
CA SER A 186 -19.66 -6.63 -9.70
C SER A 186 -20.67 -6.04 -8.70
N LYS A 187 -21.50 -6.90 -8.12
CA LYS A 187 -22.54 -6.53 -7.16
C LYS A 187 -22.02 -5.71 -5.96
N ILE A 188 -20.74 -5.84 -5.60
CA ILE A 188 -20.17 -5.10 -4.47
C ILE A 188 -20.26 -3.57 -4.63
N ALA A 189 -20.25 -3.07 -5.87
CA ALA A 189 -20.40 -1.63 -6.14
C ALA A 189 -21.72 -1.07 -5.62
N SER A 190 -22.83 -1.79 -5.80
CA SER A 190 -24.14 -1.40 -5.27
C SER A 190 -24.25 -1.54 -3.76
N GLN A 191 -23.28 -2.20 -3.12
CA GLN A 191 -23.18 -2.37 -1.67
C GLN A 191 -22.21 -1.35 -1.03
N GLY A 192 -21.90 -0.25 -1.70
CA GLY A 192 -21.07 0.83 -1.17
C GLY A 192 -19.56 0.56 -1.15
N VAL A 193 -19.09 -0.48 -1.85
CA VAL A 193 -17.66 -0.82 -1.93
C VAL A 193 -17.05 -0.32 -3.24
N THR A 194 -15.91 0.36 -3.14
CA THR A 194 -15.11 0.75 -4.32
C THR A 194 -13.72 0.13 -4.26
N ILE A 195 -13.23 -0.34 -5.40
CA ILE A 195 -11.88 -0.86 -5.58
C ILE A 195 -11.20 -0.06 -6.69
N ASN A 196 -10.12 0.64 -6.37
CA ASN A 196 -9.40 1.50 -7.29
C ASN A 196 -7.92 1.18 -7.32
N ASN A 197 -7.29 1.42 -8.47
CA ASN A 197 -5.85 1.37 -8.62
C ASN A 197 -5.29 2.79 -8.70
N LEU A 198 -4.39 3.14 -7.79
CA LEU A 198 -3.58 4.34 -7.87
C LEU A 198 -2.32 4.02 -8.68
N LEU A 199 -2.05 4.82 -9.69
CA LEU A 199 -0.92 4.62 -10.62
C LEU A 199 0.14 5.71 -10.40
N PRO A 200 0.94 5.63 -9.33
CA PRO A 200 1.94 6.66 -9.05
C PRO A 200 3.02 6.67 -10.14
N GLY A 201 3.44 7.88 -10.48
CA GLY A 201 4.67 8.12 -11.22
C GLY A 201 5.89 8.08 -10.30
N LYS A 202 6.83 8.97 -10.55
CA LYS A 202 8.05 9.09 -9.71
C LYS A 202 7.75 10.00 -8.52
N PHE A 203 7.93 9.47 -7.33
CA PHE A 203 7.86 10.19 -6.07
C PHE A 203 9.25 10.25 -5.43
N ASP A 204 9.60 11.35 -4.80
CA ASP A 204 10.88 11.49 -4.08
C ASP A 204 10.85 10.66 -2.80
N THR A 205 11.30 9.42 -2.94
CA THR A 205 11.37 8.40 -1.90
C THR A 205 12.75 7.78 -1.89
N ASP A 206 13.12 7.08 -0.81
CA ASP A 206 14.38 6.32 -0.73
C ASP A 206 14.57 5.38 -1.94
N ARG A 207 13.47 4.82 -2.46
CA ARG A 207 13.53 3.94 -3.64
C ARG A 207 13.96 4.71 -4.88
N LEU A 208 13.42 5.92 -5.11
CA LEU A 208 13.85 6.74 -6.23
C LEU A 208 15.33 7.13 -6.06
N ALA A 209 15.72 7.54 -4.86
CA ALA A 209 17.12 7.88 -4.58
C ALA A 209 18.07 6.71 -4.86
N THR A 210 17.71 5.49 -4.47
CA THR A 210 18.49 4.27 -4.79
C THR A 210 18.55 4.00 -6.28
N THR A 211 17.45 4.13 -7.00
CA THR A 211 17.39 3.92 -8.45
C THR A 211 18.22 4.94 -9.21
N VAL A 212 18.15 6.21 -8.82
CA VAL A 212 18.94 7.30 -9.41
C VAL A 212 20.44 7.09 -9.16
N ARG A 213 20.82 6.66 -7.95
CA ARG A 213 22.22 6.38 -7.61
C ARG A 213 22.76 5.22 -8.46
N ALA A 214 22.03 4.13 -8.58
CA ALA A 214 22.42 2.99 -9.41
C ALA A 214 22.55 3.38 -10.90
N ALA A 215 21.64 4.23 -11.40
CA ALA A 215 21.73 4.75 -12.78
C ALA A 215 22.93 5.69 -12.97
N SER A 216 23.28 6.49 -11.98
CA SER A 216 24.48 7.34 -11.97
C SER A 216 25.76 6.50 -12.04
N GLU A 217 25.87 5.48 -11.19
CA GLU A 217 27.01 4.54 -11.18
C GLU A 217 27.17 3.81 -12.52
N LYS A 218 26.05 3.36 -13.10
CA LYS A 218 26.08 2.63 -14.39
C LYS A 218 26.41 3.51 -15.59
N SER A 219 25.98 4.77 -15.60
CA SER A 219 26.10 5.67 -16.75
C SER A 219 27.30 6.63 -16.67
N GLY A 220 27.92 6.78 -15.49
CA GLY A 220 28.95 7.78 -15.22
C GLY A 220 28.42 9.23 -15.15
N LYS A 221 27.09 9.43 -15.26
CA LYS A 221 26.45 10.74 -15.13
C LYS A 221 26.22 11.07 -13.67
N SER A 222 26.20 12.37 -13.34
CA SER A 222 25.89 12.80 -11.97
C SER A 222 24.44 12.47 -11.58
N VAL A 223 24.18 12.33 -10.29
CA VAL A 223 22.83 12.14 -9.71
C VAL A 223 21.88 13.25 -10.18
N GLU A 224 22.39 14.48 -10.27
CA GLU A 224 21.60 15.65 -10.70
C GLU A 224 21.20 15.57 -12.18
N GLU A 225 22.12 15.14 -13.04
CA GLU A 225 21.83 14.92 -14.46
C GLU A 225 20.80 13.82 -14.67
N ILE A 226 20.92 12.70 -13.93
CA ILE A 226 19.93 11.62 -13.98
C ILE A 226 18.57 12.12 -13.49
N ARG A 227 18.50 12.89 -12.40
CA ARG A 227 17.22 13.46 -11.89
C ARG A 227 16.54 14.41 -12.89
N ARG A 228 17.30 15.19 -13.64
CA ARG A 228 16.76 16.11 -14.68
C ARG A 228 16.16 15.39 -15.88
N THR A 229 16.61 14.16 -16.17
CA THR A 229 16.13 13.37 -17.31
C THR A 229 15.00 12.42 -16.94
N GLN A 230 14.60 12.41 -15.69
CA GLN A 230 13.50 11.59 -15.14
C GLN A 230 12.20 12.36 -14.98
#